data_54ba49fe558693fca69213d14eb3cdea
#
_entry.id   54ba49fe558693fca69213d14eb3cdea
#
_cell.length_a   1.000
_cell.length_b   1.000
_cell.length_c   1.000
_cell.angle_alpha   90.00
_cell.angle_beta   90.00
_cell.angle_gamma   90.00
#
_symmetry.space_group_name_H-M   'P 1'
#
loop_
_entity.id
_entity.type
_entity.pdbx_description
1 polymer ?
#
loop_
_entity_poly.entity_id
_entity_poly.type
_entity_poly.pdbx_seq_one_letter_code
_entity_poly.pdbx_strand_id
1 'polypeptide(L)'
;MAEEIADRIARVRRFNRFYTGRIGVLDERLLRSPFSLAEARVIYELARLGTATATQLGSDLRLDAGYLSRILRGFRERGLVERRASPDDGRRILLSLTAAGREAFARLDAASAEEVRTLLADLAPPERERLVGAMDEIEELFGPRPPRLELVRPDAGVVLRPPRPGDLGWVVHRHGVLYAEEYGWDERFEALVAEIMATFVRTFDPARERCWIAELDGKVLGSVFLVRVSDEVAKLRCLLVEPEARGLGIGTRLVDACVDFARSSGYRRVVLWTNSVLVDARRLYERAGFRRVHEEPNRDFGKEEVAETWERDL
;
A
#
# COMPACT_ATOMS: atom_id res chain seq x y z
N MET A 1 -9.72 16.20 23.21
CA MET A 1 -10.01 14.85 22.66
C MET A 1 -11.48 14.68 22.26
N ALA A 2 -12.49 14.83 23.15
CA ALA A 2 -13.92 14.69 22.77
C ALA A 2 -14.39 15.79 21.79
N GLU A 3 -14.00 17.02 21.99
CA GLU A 3 -14.35 18.17 21.15
C GLU A 3 -13.69 18.10 19.76
N GLU A 4 -12.45 17.63 19.69
CA GLU A 4 -11.72 17.36 18.45
C GLU A 4 -12.37 16.26 17.60
N ILE A 5 -12.86 15.22 18.22
CA ILE A 5 -13.62 14.13 17.55
C ILE A 5 -14.95 14.68 17.02
N ALA A 6 -15.65 15.54 17.77
CA ALA A 6 -16.90 16.13 17.33
C ALA A 6 -16.73 16.99 16.07
N ASP A 7 -15.67 17.80 16.00
CA ASP A 7 -15.35 18.60 14.81
C ASP A 7 -15.06 17.71 13.59
N ARG A 8 -14.23 16.68 13.75
CA ARG A 8 -13.94 15.72 12.68
C ARG A 8 -15.22 15.03 12.15
N ILE A 9 -16.11 14.62 13.05
CA ILE A 9 -17.42 14.05 12.66
C ILE A 9 -18.24 15.06 11.84
N ALA A 10 -18.29 16.32 12.28
CA ALA A 10 -19.03 17.37 11.58
C ALA A 10 -18.46 17.61 10.16
N ARG A 11 -17.15 17.63 10.00
CA ARG A 11 -16.46 17.79 8.71
C ARG A 11 -16.75 16.62 7.77
N VAL A 12 -16.64 15.37 8.24
CA VAL A 12 -16.97 14.18 7.44
C VAL A 12 -18.44 14.20 7.00
N ARG A 13 -19.38 14.51 7.90
CA ARG A 13 -20.81 14.62 7.56
C ARG A 13 -21.08 15.73 6.53
N ARG A 14 -20.36 16.84 6.62
CA ARG A 14 -20.47 17.95 5.65
C ARG A 14 -19.96 17.49 4.27
N PHE A 15 -18.81 16.84 4.23
CA PHE A 15 -18.24 16.29 2.99
C PHE A 15 -19.18 15.27 2.35
N ASN A 16 -19.70 14.31 3.12
CA ASN A 16 -20.64 13.31 2.60
C ASN A 16 -21.88 13.95 1.96
N ARG A 17 -22.50 14.95 2.62
CA ARG A 17 -23.64 15.66 2.04
C ARG A 17 -23.29 16.40 0.75
N PHE A 18 -22.15 17.07 0.73
CA PHE A 18 -21.66 17.79 -0.45
C PHE A 18 -21.41 16.83 -1.60
N TYR A 19 -20.65 15.75 -1.35
CA TYR A 19 -20.24 14.83 -2.37
C TYR A 19 -21.40 14.02 -2.94
N THR A 20 -22.28 13.48 -2.11
CA THR A 20 -23.46 12.73 -2.57
C THR A 20 -24.42 13.62 -3.38
N GLY A 21 -24.57 14.90 -3.03
CA GLY A 21 -25.32 15.86 -3.84
C GLY A 21 -24.63 16.17 -5.18
N ARG A 22 -23.28 16.23 -5.20
CA ARG A 22 -22.53 16.57 -6.41
C ARG A 22 -22.52 15.45 -7.45
N ILE A 23 -22.51 14.18 -7.02
CA ILE A 23 -22.49 13.01 -7.88
C ILE A 23 -23.88 12.42 -8.17
N GLY A 24 -24.95 13.13 -7.87
CA GLY A 24 -26.32 12.73 -8.22
C GLY A 24 -26.82 11.41 -7.64
N VAL A 25 -26.17 10.86 -6.60
CA VAL A 25 -26.53 9.55 -5.98
C VAL A 25 -27.95 9.56 -5.40
N LEU A 26 -28.48 10.75 -5.07
CA LEU A 26 -29.82 10.92 -4.50
C LEU A 26 -30.92 11.04 -5.58
N ASP A 27 -30.58 11.06 -6.85
CA ASP A 27 -31.55 11.08 -7.93
C ASP A 27 -32.31 9.74 -7.99
N GLU A 28 -33.60 9.78 -8.24
CA GLU A 28 -34.46 8.57 -8.29
C GLU A 28 -33.94 7.51 -9.28
N ARG A 29 -33.21 7.95 -10.30
CA ARG A 29 -32.61 7.09 -11.35
C ARG A 29 -31.17 7.47 -11.61
N LEU A 30 -30.27 6.56 -11.31
CA LEU A 30 -28.83 6.75 -11.54
C LEU A 30 -28.55 7.03 -13.03
N LEU A 31 -27.87 8.13 -13.34
CA LEU A 31 -27.43 8.47 -14.70
C LEU A 31 -28.60 8.56 -15.70
N ARG A 32 -29.80 8.96 -15.25
CA ARG A 32 -31.03 8.93 -16.06
C ARG A 32 -31.33 7.56 -16.68
N SER A 33 -30.79 6.49 -16.13
CA SER A 33 -30.98 5.11 -16.60
C SER A 33 -32.24 4.49 -15.97
N PRO A 34 -32.73 3.36 -16.49
CA PRO A 34 -33.83 2.62 -15.87
C PRO A 34 -33.40 1.79 -14.65
N PHE A 35 -32.21 2.01 -14.12
CA PHE A 35 -31.64 1.27 -13.01
C PHE A 35 -31.51 2.12 -11.76
N SER A 36 -31.82 1.53 -10.61
CA SER A 36 -31.42 2.08 -9.32
C SER A 36 -29.90 1.98 -9.11
N LEU A 37 -29.36 2.73 -8.15
CA LEU A 37 -27.94 2.65 -7.80
C LEU A 37 -27.50 1.21 -7.49
N ALA A 38 -28.30 0.47 -6.73
CA ALA A 38 -27.97 -0.93 -6.38
C ALA A 38 -27.98 -1.85 -7.60
N GLU A 39 -28.96 -1.69 -8.50
CA GLU A 39 -29.01 -2.44 -9.75
C GLU A 39 -27.81 -2.13 -10.65
N ALA A 40 -27.46 -0.86 -10.82
CA ALA A 40 -26.28 -0.44 -11.57
C ALA A 40 -25.00 -1.06 -10.99
N ARG A 41 -24.80 -1.01 -9.67
CA ARG A 41 -23.64 -1.61 -9.02
C ARG A 41 -23.56 -3.13 -9.23
N VAL A 42 -24.66 -3.85 -9.22
CA VAL A 42 -24.69 -5.29 -9.54
C VAL A 42 -24.27 -5.55 -10.99
N ILE A 43 -24.74 -4.73 -11.94
CA ILE A 43 -24.35 -4.83 -13.36
C ILE A 43 -22.85 -4.57 -13.52
N TYR A 44 -22.31 -3.50 -12.89
CA TYR A 44 -20.89 -3.17 -12.91
C TYR A 44 -20.04 -4.30 -12.35
N GLU A 45 -20.43 -4.86 -11.20
CA GLU A 45 -19.67 -5.93 -10.56
C GLU A 45 -19.66 -7.21 -11.39
N LEU A 46 -20.80 -7.57 -12.01
CA LEU A 46 -20.88 -8.71 -12.96
C LEU A 46 -20.05 -8.46 -14.22
N ALA A 47 -20.00 -7.23 -14.72
CA ALA A 47 -19.16 -6.89 -15.87
C ALA A 47 -17.66 -7.02 -15.52
N ARG A 48 -17.26 -6.56 -14.34
CA ARG A 48 -15.88 -6.61 -13.85
C ARG A 48 -15.39 -8.04 -13.58
N LEU A 49 -16.22 -8.88 -12.96
CA LEU A 49 -15.87 -10.24 -12.59
C LEU A 49 -16.07 -11.25 -13.74
N GLY A 50 -16.86 -10.91 -14.76
CA GLY A 50 -17.27 -11.83 -15.82
C GLY A 50 -18.29 -12.85 -15.31
N THR A 51 -17.98 -13.55 -14.21
CA THR A 51 -18.88 -14.50 -13.54
C THR A 51 -18.77 -14.34 -12.02
N ALA A 52 -19.89 -14.47 -11.30
CA ALA A 52 -19.92 -14.42 -9.83
C ALA A 52 -21.06 -15.28 -9.28
N THR A 53 -20.94 -15.70 -8.00
CA THR A 53 -22.07 -16.27 -7.26
C THR A 53 -22.90 -15.15 -6.61
N ALA A 54 -24.18 -15.43 -6.29
CA ALA A 54 -25.00 -14.48 -5.55
C ALA A 54 -24.41 -14.16 -4.16
N THR A 55 -23.76 -15.14 -3.50
CA THR A 55 -23.10 -14.95 -2.20
C THR A 55 -21.91 -13.97 -2.32
N GLN A 56 -21.10 -14.13 -3.36
CA GLN A 56 -19.97 -13.23 -3.62
C GLN A 56 -20.45 -11.80 -3.88
N LEU A 57 -21.43 -11.61 -4.78
CA LEU A 57 -22.01 -10.29 -5.06
C LEU A 57 -22.62 -9.64 -3.82
N GLY A 58 -23.30 -10.43 -2.96
CA GLY A 58 -23.87 -9.93 -1.69
C GLY A 58 -22.81 -9.44 -0.73
N SER A 59 -21.71 -10.19 -0.62
CA SER A 59 -20.55 -9.81 0.21
C SER A 59 -19.87 -8.55 -0.31
N ASP A 60 -19.49 -8.53 -1.59
CA ASP A 60 -18.71 -7.46 -2.21
C ASP A 60 -19.49 -6.12 -2.22
N LEU A 61 -20.80 -6.19 -2.49
CA LEU A 61 -21.67 -5.02 -2.53
C LEU A 61 -22.33 -4.68 -1.18
N ARG A 62 -22.11 -5.50 -0.14
CA ARG A 62 -22.76 -5.39 1.18
C ARG A 62 -24.28 -5.29 1.07
N LEU A 63 -24.88 -6.09 0.20
CA LEU A 63 -26.33 -6.15 -0.02
C LEU A 63 -26.95 -7.31 0.76
N ASP A 64 -28.12 -7.05 1.34
CA ASP A 64 -28.95 -8.10 1.94
C ASP A 64 -29.33 -9.16 0.91
N ALA A 65 -29.29 -10.44 1.29
CA ALA A 65 -29.49 -11.57 0.39
C ALA A 65 -30.90 -11.55 -0.26
N GLY A 66 -31.93 -11.15 0.49
CA GLY A 66 -33.30 -11.03 -0.02
C GLY A 66 -33.43 -9.89 -1.03
N TYR A 67 -32.75 -8.77 -0.77
CA TYR A 67 -32.73 -7.62 -1.68
C TYR A 67 -31.99 -7.95 -2.98
N LEU A 68 -30.78 -8.53 -2.88
CA LEU A 68 -30.03 -8.98 -4.05
C LEU A 68 -30.80 -10.02 -4.86
N SER A 69 -31.50 -10.97 -4.21
CA SER A 69 -32.33 -11.96 -4.89
C SER A 69 -33.46 -11.32 -5.72
N ARG A 70 -34.06 -10.24 -5.24
CA ARG A 70 -35.07 -9.47 -5.99
C ARG A 70 -34.47 -8.78 -7.21
N ILE A 71 -33.31 -8.14 -7.07
CA ILE A 71 -32.58 -7.52 -8.19
C ILE A 71 -32.24 -8.56 -9.25
N LEU A 72 -31.63 -9.68 -8.87
CA LEU A 72 -31.25 -10.75 -9.78
C LEU A 72 -32.47 -11.40 -10.48
N ARG A 73 -33.60 -11.49 -9.82
CA ARG A 73 -34.85 -11.94 -10.42
C ARG A 73 -35.33 -10.97 -11.50
N GLY A 74 -35.39 -9.68 -11.20
CA GLY A 74 -35.74 -8.64 -12.16
C GLY A 74 -34.79 -8.60 -13.37
N PHE A 75 -33.49 -8.83 -13.15
CA PHE A 75 -32.54 -8.91 -14.27
C PHE A 75 -32.76 -10.14 -15.17
N ARG A 76 -33.12 -11.28 -14.59
CA ARG A 76 -33.46 -12.48 -15.37
C ARG A 76 -34.72 -12.27 -16.19
N GLU A 77 -35.77 -11.71 -15.60
CA GLU A 77 -37.02 -11.38 -16.28
C GLU A 77 -36.81 -10.43 -17.45
N ARG A 78 -35.83 -9.50 -17.30
CA ARG A 78 -35.40 -8.55 -18.35
C ARG A 78 -34.35 -9.15 -19.30
N GLY A 79 -33.92 -10.40 -19.13
CA GLY A 79 -32.93 -11.05 -19.97
C GLY A 79 -31.51 -10.48 -19.86
N LEU A 80 -31.17 -9.77 -18.77
CA LEU A 80 -29.88 -9.14 -18.60
C LEU A 80 -28.83 -10.06 -17.97
N VAL A 81 -29.26 -11.08 -17.22
CA VAL A 81 -28.38 -11.99 -16.48
C VAL A 81 -28.80 -13.44 -16.76
N GLU A 82 -27.83 -14.29 -17.04
CA GLU A 82 -27.97 -15.74 -17.17
C GLU A 82 -27.38 -16.47 -15.98
N ARG A 83 -27.79 -17.72 -15.77
CA ARG A 83 -27.33 -18.63 -14.71
C ARG A 83 -26.78 -19.89 -15.34
N ARG A 84 -25.62 -20.31 -14.86
CA ARG A 84 -25.00 -21.59 -15.24
C ARG A 84 -24.56 -22.34 -14.01
N ALA A 85 -24.62 -23.66 -14.02
CA ALA A 85 -23.96 -24.46 -12.97
C ALA A 85 -22.44 -24.27 -13.10
N SER A 86 -21.75 -24.22 -11.96
CA SER A 86 -20.28 -24.18 -11.98
C SER A 86 -19.73 -25.50 -12.52
N PRO A 87 -18.75 -25.48 -13.43
CA PRO A 87 -18.13 -26.69 -13.93
C PRO A 87 -17.37 -27.46 -12.81
N ASP A 88 -16.89 -26.77 -11.77
CA ASP A 88 -16.11 -27.36 -10.69
C ASP A 88 -16.99 -27.87 -9.52
N ASP A 89 -18.17 -27.31 -9.34
CA ASP A 89 -19.13 -27.68 -8.30
C ASP A 89 -20.56 -27.41 -8.76
N GLY A 90 -21.25 -28.44 -9.21
CA GLY A 90 -22.62 -28.35 -9.74
C GLY A 90 -23.66 -27.80 -8.74
N ARG A 91 -23.31 -27.66 -7.44
CA ARG A 91 -24.17 -27.01 -6.43
C ARG A 91 -24.05 -25.48 -6.48
N ARG A 92 -22.99 -24.94 -7.08
CA ARG A 92 -22.77 -23.51 -7.20
C ARG A 92 -23.38 -23.00 -8.50
N ILE A 93 -24.15 -21.94 -8.41
CA ILE A 93 -24.73 -21.24 -9.55
C ILE A 93 -23.90 -19.99 -9.83
N LEU A 94 -23.32 -19.93 -11.01
CA LEU A 94 -22.64 -18.77 -11.55
C LEU A 94 -23.62 -17.88 -12.29
N LEU A 95 -23.47 -16.58 -12.10
CA LEU A 95 -24.22 -15.52 -12.75
C LEU A 95 -23.29 -14.80 -13.72
N SER A 96 -23.77 -14.47 -14.90
CA SER A 96 -23.04 -13.65 -15.88
C SER A 96 -24.01 -12.75 -16.64
N LEU A 97 -23.47 -11.66 -17.21
CA LEU A 97 -24.24 -10.79 -18.09
C LEU A 97 -24.50 -11.49 -19.44
N THR A 98 -25.71 -11.39 -19.92
CA THR A 98 -26.07 -11.76 -21.31
C THR A 98 -25.52 -10.70 -22.28
N ALA A 99 -25.73 -10.89 -23.59
CA ALA A 99 -25.46 -9.85 -24.60
C ALA A 99 -26.21 -8.54 -24.28
N ALA A 100 -27.51 -8.65 -23.95
CA ALA A 100 -28.33 -7.51 -23.55
C ALA A 100 -27.84 -6.87 -22.22
N GLY A 101 -27.37 -7.69 -21.28
CA GLY A 101 -26.76 -7.20 -20.02
C GLY A 101 -25.46 -6.42 -20.25
N ARG A 102 -24.62 -6.90 -21.17
CA ARG A 102 -23.39 -6.18 -21.57
C ARG A 102 -23.69 -4.86 -22.29
N GLU A 103 -24.72 -4.83 -23.11
CA GLU A 103 -25.16 -3.60 -23.74
C GLU A 103 -25.71 -2.60 -22.72
N ALA A 104 -26.48 -3.06 -21.74
CA ALA A 104 -26.96 -2.23 -20.63
C ALA A 104 -25.80 -1.67 -19.80
N PHE A 105 -24.77 -2.49 -19.51
CA PHE A 105 -23.53 -2.05 -18.88
C PHE A 105 -22.83 -0.97 -19.69
N ALA A 106 -22.61 -1.19 -20.98
CA ALA A 106 -21.92 -0.22 -21.84
C ALA A 106 -22.62 1.15 -21.87
N ARG A 107 -23.94 1.19 -21.83
CA ARG A 107 -24.72 2.45 -21.76
C ARG A 107 -24.52 3.13 -20.40
N LEU A 108 -24.56 2.38 -19.29
CA LEU A 108 -24.32 2.90 -17.96
C LEU A 108 -22.90 3.46 -17.83
N ASP A 109 -21.91 2.72 -18.32
CA ASP A 109 -20.50 3.09 -18.29
C ASP A 109 -20.24 4.38 -19.08
N ALA A 110 -20.79 4.48 -20.29
CA ALA A 110 -20.70 5.68 -21.11
C ALA A 110 -21.37 6.89 -20.45
N ALA A 111 -22.53 6.71 -19.84
CA ALA A 111 -23.23 7.80 -19.11
C ALA A 111 -22.46 8.25 -17.89
N SER A 112 -21.87 7.31 -17.14
CA SER A 112 -21.01 7.60 -16.00
C SER A 112 -19.75 8.38 -16.41
N ALA A 113 -19.09 7.93 -17.48
CA ALA A 113 -17.92 8.61 -18.02
C ALA A 113 -18.22 10.05 -18.48
N GLU A 114 -19.40 10.28 -19.07
CA GLU A 114 -19.83 11.63 -19.48
C GLU A 114 -20.12 12.54 -18.27
N GLU A 115 -20.74 12.00 -17.23
CA GLU A 115 -20.97 12.76 -15.99
C GLU A 115 -19.66 13.16 -15.31
N VAL A 116 -18.71 12.23 -15.20
CA VAL A 116 -17.38 12.51 -14.67
C VAL A 116 -16.64 13.53 -15.55
N ARG A 117 -16.73 13.38 -16.88
CA ARG A 117 -16.13 14.37 -17.81
C ARG A 117 -16.68 15.77 -17.58
N THR A 118 -18.00 15.88 -17.41
CA THR A 118 -18.67 17.15 -17.10
C THR A 118 -18.21 17.72 -15.76
N LEU A 119 -18.09 16.88 -14.74
CA LEU A 119 -17.58 17.27 -13.43
C LEU A 119 -16.14 17.84 -13.50
N LEU A 120 -15.31 17.25 -14.33
CA LEU A 120 -13.90 17.64 -14.51
C LEU A 120 -13.71 18.80 -15.48
N ALA A 121 -14.71 19.12 -16.32
CA ALA A 121 -14.57 20.15 -17.36
C ALA A 121 -14.31 21.55 -16.80
N ASP A 122 -14.91 21.86 -15.65
CA ASP A 122 -14.80 23.16 -14.99
C ASP A 122 -13.48 23.33 -14.22
N LEU A 123 -12.64 22.29 -14.13
CA LEU A 123 -11.39 22.30 -13.37
C LEU A 123 -10.19 22.50 -14.30
N ALA A 124 -9.23 23.32 -13.87
CA ALA A 124 -7.94 23.42 -14.53
C ALA A 124 -7.13 22.10 -14.36
N PRO A 125 -6.16 21.80 -15.29
CA PRO A 125 -5.41 20.54 -15.21
C PRO A 125 -4.78 20.26 -13.83
N PRO A 126 -4.13 21.20 -13.13
CA PRO A 126 -3.58 20.96 -11.79
C PRO A 126 -4.65 20.66 -10.74
N GLU A 127 -5.87 21.19 -10.90
CA GLU A 127 -6.99 20.95 -9.98
C GLU A 127 -7.57 19.54 -10.18
N ARG A 128 -7.58 19.03 -11.43
CA ARG A 128 -7.98 17.66 -11.73
C ARG A 128 -7.06 16.65 -11.05
N GLU A 129 -5.75 16.86 -11.17
CA GLU A 129 -4.75 16.01 -10.51
C GLU A 129 -4.90 16.03 -8.99
N ARG A 130 -5.10 17.23 -8.40
CA ARG A 130 -5.36 17.36 -6.95
C ARG A 130 -6.65 16.68 -6.51
N LEU A 131 -7.70 16.74 -7.33
CA LEU A 131 -8.98 16.08 -7.02
C LEU A 131 -8.81 14.56 -7.04
N VAL A 132 -8.19 14.01 -8.09
CA VAL A 132 -7.93 12.57 -8.21
C VAL A 132 -7.04 12.08 -7.08
N GLY A 133 -5.92 12.77 -6.80
CA GLY A 133 -5.04 12.43 -5.68
C GLY A 133 -5.75 12.44 -4.31
N ALA A 134 -6.67 13.39 -4.08
CA ALA A 134 -7.47 13.40 -2.85
C ALA A 134 -8.46 12.22 -2.78
N MET A 135 -8.99 11.76 -3.92
CA MET A 135 -9.85 10.57 -3.99
C MET A 135 -9.05 9.29 -3.71
N ASP A 136 -7.85 9.17 -4.28
CA ASP A 136 -6.93 8.05 -4.02
C ASP A 136 -6.57 7.97 -2.54
N GLU A 137 -6.26 9.11 -1.90
CA GLU A 137 -5.99 9.19 -0.46
C GLU A 137 -7.21 8.76 0.38
N ILE A 138 -8.42 9.19 0.01
CA ILE A 138 -9.65 8.77 0.68
C ILE A 138 -9.87 7.27 0.51
N GLU A 139 -9.65 6.71 -0.68
CA GLU A 139 -9.77 5.27 -0.93
C GLU A 139 -8.73 4.47 -0.11
N GLU A 140 -7.51 4.95 0.00
CA GLU A 140 -6.47 4.33 0.83
C GLU A 140 -6.85 4.33 2.32
N LEU A 141 -7.40 5.44 2.83
CA LEU A 141 -7.82 5.58 4.22
C LEU A 141 -9.06 4.74 4.57
N PHE A 142 -10.02 4.58 3.64
CA PHE A 142 -11.27 3.83 3.84
C PHE A 142 -11.28 2.45 3.19
N GLY A 143 -10.35 2.21 2.29
CA GLY A 143 -10.18 0.92 1.63
C GLY A 143 -10.03 -0.21 2.65
N PRO A 144 -10.12 -1.45 2.21
CA PRO A 144 -9.84 -2.56 3.09
C PRO A 144 -8.43 -2.34 3.60
N ARG A 145 -8.33 -1.81 4.81
CA ARG A 145 -7.06 -1.88 5.53
C ARG A 145 -6.65 -3.33 5.45
N PRO A 146 -5.45 -3.64 4.99
CA PRO A 146 -4.95 -4.99 5.13
C PRO A 146 -5.28 -5.37 6.57
N PRO A 147 -5.92 -6.52 6.83
CA PRO A 147 -6.48 -6.84 8.13
C PRO A 147 -5.43 -6.43 9.15
N ARG A 148 -5.83 -5.60 10.12
CA ARG A 148 -4.96 -5.23 11.25
C ARG A 148 -4.52 -6.56 11.75
N LEU A 149 -3.27 -6.94 11.44
CA LEU A 149 -2.77 -8.32 11.52
C LEU A 149 -2.96 -8.79 12.96
N GLU A 150 -4.19 -9.24 13.25
CA GLU A 150 -4.45 -10.06 14.41
C GLU A 150 -3.68 -11.34 14.13
N LEU A 151 -2.48 -11.41 14.72
CA LEU A 151 -1.68 -12.61 14.86
C LEU A 151 -1.58 -13.49 13.59
N VAL A 152 -1.23 -12.87 12.45
CA VAL A 152 -0.60 -13.64 11.38
C VAL A 152 0.76 -14.10 11.94
N ARG A 153 0.96 -15.41 11.96
CA ARG A 153 2.25 -16.00 12.34
C ARG A 153 3.36 -15.21 11.64
N PRO A 154 4.48 -14.89 12.32
CA PRO A 154 5.54 -14.03 11.79
C PRO A 154 6.09 -14.39 10.40
N ASP A 155 5.70 -15.53 9.84
CA ASP A 155 6.27 -16.13 8.63
C ASP A 155 5.34 -16.16 7.40
N ALA A 156 4.07 -15.75 7.51
CA ALA A 156 3.11 -15.95 6.43
C ALA A 156 3.22 -14.88 5.34
N GLY A 157 4.00 -15.18 4.30
CA GLY A 157 3.89 -14.52 3.00
C GLY A 157 4.90 -13.42 2.68
N VAL A 158 5.62 -12.83 3.64
CA VAL A 158 6.66 -11.83 3.33
C VAL A 158 7.87 -12.51 2.69
N VAL A 159 8.23 -12.07 1.49
CA VAL A 159 9.40 -12.56 0.75
C VAL A 159 10.50 -11.52 0.80
N LEU A 160 11.73 -11.94 1.12
CA LEU A 160 12.92 -11.11 0.92
C LEU A 160 13.50 -11.43 -0.46
N ARG A 161 13.49 -10.45 -1.35
CA ARG A 161 13.96 -10.60 -2.73
C ARG A 161 15.04 -9.58 -3.10
N PRO A 162 15.84 -9.85 -4.14
CA PRO A 162 16.71 -8.84 -4.72
C PRO A 162 15.92 -7.67 -5.31
N PRO A 163 16.55 -6.48 -5.45
CA PRO A 163 15.90 -5.30 -6.01
C PRO A 163 15.56 -5.49 -7.49
N ARG A 164 14.47 -4.86 -7.93
CA ARG A 164 14.03 -4.72 -9.33
C ARG A 164 14.12 -3.26 -9.76
N PRO A 165 14.11 -2.95 -11.06
CA PRO A 165 13.97 -1.58 -11.52
C PRO A 165 12.76 -0.87 -10.88
N GLY A 166 13.00 0.31 -10.30
CA GLY A 166 12.02 1.08 -9.53
C GLY A 166 12.18 0.98 -8.01
N ASP A 167 12.64 -0.16 -7.45
CA ASP A 167 12.77 -0.34 -6.01
C ASP A 167 13.75 0.64 -5.36
N LEU A 168 14.87 0.96 -6.01
CA LEU A 168 15.85 1.92 -5.47
C LEU A 168 15.28 3.34 -5.41
N GLY A 169 14.46 3.73 -6.39
CA GLY A 169 13.71 4.98 -6.36
C GLY A 169 12.69 5.00 -5.22
N TRP A 170 11.99 3.88 -4.99
CA TRP A 170 11.10 3.71 -3.85
C TRP A 170 11.86 3.85 -2.51
N VAL A 171 13.04 3.25 -2.37
CA VAL A 171 13.86 3.37 -1.15
C VAL A 171 14.21 4.84 -0.88
N VAL A 172 14.66 5.60 -1.89
CA VAL A 172 14.97 7.04 -1.73
C VAL A 172 13.73 7.80 -1.30
N HIS A 173 12.64 7.66 -2.03
CA HIS A 173 11.38 8.35 -1.76
C HIS A 173 10.87 8.06 -0.35
N ARG A 174 10.81 6.78 0.05
CA ARG A 174 10.25 6.41 1.35
C ARG A 174 11.13 6.84 2.54
N HIS A 175 12.45 6.80 2.38
CA HIS A 175 13.34 7.38 3.39
C HIS A 175 13.10 8.89 3.53
N GLY A 176 13.03 9.63 2.41
CA GLY A 176 12.77 11.07 2.45
C GLY A 176 11.44 11.38 3.16
N VAL A 177 10.34 10.77 2.71
CA VAL A 177 8.99 11.04 3.25
C VAL A 177 8.87 10.63 4.71
N LEU A 178 9.20 9.38 5.06
CA LEU A 178 8.98 8.88 6.43
C LEU A 178 9.86 9.61 7.46
N TYR A 179 11.11 9.88 7.13
CA TYR A 179 11.99 10.56 8.08
C TYR A 179 11.67 12.05 8.22
N ALA A 180 11.13 12.68 7.18
CA ALA A 180 10.57 14.03 7.29
C ALA A 180 9.32 14.05 8.18
N GLU A 181 8.39 13.11 7.99
CA GLU A 181 7.14 13.02 8.75
C GLU A 181 7.36 12.64 10.23
N GLU A 182 8.19 11.62 10.49
CA GLU A 182 8.36 11.08 11.84
C GLU A 182 9.39 11.85 12.68
N TYR A 183 10.45 12.38 12.03
CA TYR A 183 11.58 13.01 12.74
C TYR A 183 11.81 14.47 12.32
N GLY A 184 11.18 14.93 11.23
CA GLY A 184 11.30 16.28 10.69
C GLY A 184 12.67 16.54 10.06
N TRP A 185 13.27 15.52 9.46
CA TRP A 185 14.50 15.64 8.71
C TRP A 185 14.23 16.29 7.35
N ASP A 186 15.21 17.02 6.85
CA ASP A 186 15.07 17.74 5.57
C ASP A 186 15.63 16.95 4.37
N GLU A 187 15.56 17.57 3.19
CA GLU A 187 15.98 17.01 1.90
C GLU A 187 17.42 16.53 1.83
N ARG A 188 18.28 16.96 2.76
CA ARG A 188 19.68 16.49 2.84
C ARG A 188 19.76 15.00 3.17
N PHE A 189 18.80 14.48 3.95
CA PHE A 189 18.74 13.05 4.20
C PHE A 189 18.33 12.26 2.96
N GLU A 190 17.34 12.75 2.18
CA GLU A 190 16.96 12.13 0.91
C GLU A 190 18.14 12.12 -0.08
N ALA A 191 18.88 13.23 -0.18
CA ALA A 191 20.09 13.31 -0.99
C ALA A 191 21.16 12.29 -0.59
N LEU A 192 21.41 12.11 0.71
CA LEU A 192 22.31 11.07 1.22
C LEU A 192 21.86 9.67 0.80
N VAL A 193 20.58 9.35 0.92
CA VAL A 193 20.05 8.04 0.51
C VAL A 193 20.20 7.85 -1.00
N ALA A 194 19.94 8.88 -1.80
CA ALA A 194 20.13 8.83 -3.25
C ALA A 194 21.60 8.57 -3.63
N GLU A 195 22.56 9.18 -2.94
CA GLU A 195 23.99 8.93 -3.15
C GLU A 195 24.37 7.47 -2.79
N ILE A 196 23.83 6.95 -1.69
CA ILE A 196 24.02 5.56 -1.31
C ILE A 196 23.52 4.62 -2.39
N MET A 197 22.31 4.86 -2.93
CA MET A 197 21.73 4.03 -4.00
C MET A 197 22.57 4.11 -5.28
N ALA A 198 22.95 5.31 -5.69
CA ALA A 198 23.76 5.50 -6.88
C ALA A 198 25.15 4.84 -6.74
N THR A 199 25.75 4.92 -5.57
CA THR A 199 27.05 4.28 -5.29
C THR A 199 26.90 2.76 -5.31
N PHE A 200 25.90 2.21 -4.62
CA PHE A 200 25.62 0.77 -4.59
C PHE A 200 25.51 0.18 -5.99
N VAL A 201 24.74 0.81 -6.89
CA VAL A 201 24.59 0.31 -8.28
C VAL A 201 25.90 0.34 -9.06
N ARG A 202 26.70 1.41 -8.87
CA ARG A 202 27.96 1.57 -9.63
C ARG A 202 29.08 0.66 -9.19
N THR A 203 29.12 0.31 -7.91
CA THR A 203 30.23 -0.47 -7.32
C THR A 203 29.84 -1.87 -6.89
N PHE A 204 28.62 -2.30 -7.20
CA PHE A 204 28.02 -3.55 -6.72
C PHE A 204 28.88 -4.77 -6.99
N ASP A 205 29.28 -5.44 -5.93
CA ASP A 205 29.95 -6.74 -5.95
C ASP A 205 29.00 -7.80 -5.36
N PRO A 206 28.39 -8.66 -6.19
CA PRO A 206 27.41 -9.64 -5.72
C PRO A 206 27.99 -10.71 -4.76
N ALA A 207 29.30 -10.86 -4.71
CA ALA A 207 29.96 -11.74 -3.77
C ALA A 207 30.10 -11.13 -2.37
N ARG A 208 30.08 -9.80 -2.28
CA ARG A 208 30.38 -9.05 -1.07
C ARG A 208 29.26 -8.12 -0.63
N GLU A 209 28.34 -7.78 -1.49
CA GLU A 209 27.28 -6.80 -1.24
C GLU A 209 25.92 -7.37 -1.60
N ARG A 210 24.88 -6.89 -0.93
CA ARG A 210 23.50 -7.30 -1.21
C ARG A 210 22.49 -6.28 -0.78
N CYS A 211 21.38 -6.23 -1.49
CA CYS A 211 20.16 -5.55 -1.11
C CYS A 211 19.02 -6.56 -0.98
N TRP A 212 18.20 -6.40 0.05
CA TRP A 212 16.93 -7.13 0.21
C TRP A 212 15.78 -6.14 0.22
N ILE A 213 14.77 -6.48 -0.55
CA ILE A 213 13.46 -5.83 -0.56
C ILE A 213 12.47 -6.81 0.09
N ALA A 214 11.81 -6.38 1.16
CA ALA A 214 10.72 -7.12 1.78
C ALA A 214 9.44 -6.83 1.01
N GLU A 215 8.80 -7.85 0.46
CA GLU A 215 7.58 -7.76 -0.34
C GLU A 215 6.50 -8.70 0.19
N LEU A 216 5.26 -8.23 0.23
CA LEU A 216 4.07 -9.04 0.51
C LEU A 216 3.02 -8.72 -0.54
N ASP A 217 2.53 -9.74 -1.24
CA ASP A 217 1.48 -9.62 -2.26
C ASP A 217 1.76 -8.53 -3.33
N GLY A 218 3.04 -8.39 -3.72
CA GLY A 218 3.48 -7.38 -4.70
C GLY A 218 3.73 -5.99 -4.12
N LYS A 219 3.43 -5.74 -2.84
CA LYS A 219 3.69 -4.47 -2.16
C LYS A 219 5.05 -4.50 -1.46
N VAL A 220 5.89 -3.51 -1.72
CA VAL A 220 7.16 -3.33 -1.01
C VAL A 220 6.88 -2.79 0.39
N LEU A 221 7.40 -3.47 1.41
CA LEU A 221 7.19 -3.16 2.82
C LEU A 221 8.46 -2.77 3.58
N GLY A 222 9.61 -2.94 2.97
CA GLY A 222 10.88 -2.58 3.62
C GLY A 222 12.08 -2.90 2.76
N SER A 223 13.22 -2.40 3.20
CA SER A 223 14.51 -2.58 2.54
C SER A 223 15.65 -2.67 3.53
N VAL A 224 16.75 -3.28 3.12
CA VAL A 224 18.05 -3.18 3.79
C VAL A 224 19.17 -3.43 2.79
N PHE A 225 20.31 -2.79 3.02
CA PHE A 225 21.51 -2.95 2.20
C PHE A 225 22.68 -3.39 3.07
N LEU A 226 23.50 -4.28 2.55
CA LEU A 226 24.83 -4.59 3.07
C LEU A 226 25.86 -4.19 2.01
N VAL A 227 26.76 -3.29 2.37
CA VAL A 227 27.83 -2.80 1.49
C VAL A 227 29.19 -3.07 2.08
N ARG A 228 30.18 -3.25 1.20
CA ARG A 228 31.57 -3.47 1.61
C ARG A 228 32.20 -2.16 2.12
N VAL A 229 32.89 -2.23 3.26
CA VAL A 229 33.76 -1.15 3.77
C VAL A 229 35.22 -1.56 3.57
N SER A 230 35.56 -2.81 3.90
CA SER A 230 36.89 -3.41 3.70
C SER A 230 36.74 -4.92 3.46
N ASP A 231 37.86 -5.66 3.38
CA ASP A 231 37.81 -7.11 3.27
C ASP A 231 37.24 -7.81 4.51
N GLU A 232 37.32 -7.16 5.66
CA GLU A 232 36.87 -7.73 6.93
C GLU A 232 35.58 -7.08 7.46
N VAL A 233 35.20 -5.92 6.96
CA VAL A 233 34.10 -5.10 7.51
C VAL A 233 33.04 -4.80 6.45
N ALA A 234 31.79 -5.16 6.75
CA ALA A 234 30.62 -4.73 5.99
C ALA A 234 29.83 -3.66 6.73
N LYS A 235 29.03 -2.87 6.02
CA LYS A 235 28.14 -1.83 6.59
C LYS A 235 26.71 -2.08 6.21
N LEU A 236 25.85 -2.18 7.22
CA LEU A 236 24.40 -2.19 7.05
C LEU A 236 23.90 -0.75 6.81
N ARG A 237 23.07 -0.57 5.78
CA ARG A 237 22.53 0.73 5.38
C ARG A 237 21.06 0.63 4.98
N CYS A 238 20.37 1.77 5.02
CA CYS A 238 19.01 1.96 4.48
C CYS A 238 18.03 0.87 4.93
N LEU A 239 18.07 0.53 6.23
CA LEU A 239 17.04 -0.28 6.85
C LEU A 239 15.80 0.57 7.04
N LEU A 240 14.72 0.16 6.37
CA LEU A 240 13.42 0.79 6.48
C LEU A 240 12.34 -0.29 6.53
N VAL A 241 11.31 -0.08 7.36
CA VAL A 241 10.08 -0.87 7.36
C VAL A 241 8.91 0.11 7.37
N GLU A 242 7.99 -0.07 6.42
CA GLU A 242 6.76 0.73 6.32
C GLU A 242 5.98 0.73 7.64
N PRO A 243 5.39 1.87 8.05
CA PRO A 243 4.69 1.98 9.33
C PRO A 243 3.63 0.90 9.54
N GLU A 244 2.85 0.58 8.52
CA GLU A 244 1.82 -0.46 8.57
C GLU A 244 2.37 -1.89 8.72
N ALA A 245 3.65 -2.09 8.40
CA ALA A 245 4.33 -3.38 8.48
C ALA A 245 5.23 -3.54 9.72
N ARG A 246 5.29 -2.51 10.57
CA ARG A 246 6.04 -2.58 11.83
C ARG A 246 5.36 -3.55 12.81
N GLY A 247 6.16 -4.20 13.64
CA GLY A 247 5.66 -5.23 14.57
C GLY A 247 5.50 -6.62 13.96
N LEU A 248 5.62 -6.79 12.63
CA LEU A 248 5.53 -8.07 11.92
C LEU A 248 6.85 -8.87 11.86
N GLY A 249 7.89 -8.42 12.54
CA GLY A 249 9.20 -9.07 12.51
C GLY A 249 10.02 -8.81 11.24
N ILE A 250 9.54 -8.01 10.27
CA ILE A 250 10.23 -7.74 9.00
C ILE A 250 11.62 -7.13 9.25
N GLY A 251 11.72 -6.15 10.14
CA GLY A 251 13.01 -5.54 10.48
C GLY A 251 14.02 -6.55 11.01
N THR A 252 13.60 -7.47 11.86
CA THR A 252 14.45 -8.56 12.37
C THR A 252 14.94 -9.45 11.23
N ARG A 253 14.03 -9.89 10.35
CA ARG A 253 14.39 -10.72 9.19
C ARG A 253 15.37 -10.04 8.25
N LEU A 254 15.21 -8.73 8.02
CA LEU A 254 16.11 -7.95 7.18
C LEU A 254 17.51 -7.86 7.79
N VAL A 255 17.60 -7.58 9.10
CA VAL A 255 18.89 -7.54 9.81
C VAL A 255 19.54 -8.91 9.87
N ASP A 256 18.79 -9.96 10.16
CA ASP A 256 19.30 -11.34 10.17
C ASP A 256 19.85 -11.75 8.79
N ALA A 257 19.13 -11.44 7.70
CA ALA A 257 19.60 -11.69 6.34
C ALA A 257 20.92 -10.96 6.03
N CYS A 258 21.10 -9.73 6.52
CA CYS A 258 22.38 -9.01 6.41
C CYS A 258 23.50 -9.70 7.17
N VAL A 259 23.25 -10.12 8.40
CA VAL A 259 24.26 -10.75 9.27
C VAL A 259 24.66 -12.12 8.72
N ASP A 260 23.70 -12.92 8.28
CA ASP A 260 23.97 -14.26 7.72
C ASP A 260 24.75 -14.17 6.40
N PHE A 261 24.39 -13.22 5.54
CA PHE A 261 25.13 -12.97 4.31
C PHE A 261 26.55 -12.47 4.62
N ALA A 262 26.73 -11.56 5.57
CA ALA A 262 28.03 -11.07 5.97
C ALA A 262 28.94 -12.21 6.45
N ARG A 263 28.42 -13.13 7.28
CA ARG A 263 29.16 -14.35 7.68
C ARG A 263 29.54 -15.22 6.50
N SER A 264 28.57 -15.52 5.65
CA SER A 264 28.81 -16.40 4.49
C SER A 264 29.79 -15.81 3.48
N SER A 265 29.87 -14.47 3.42
CA SER A 265 30.81 -13.73 2.56
C SER A 265 32.18 -13.52 3.22
N GLY A 266 32.42 -14.05 4.40
CA GLY A 266 33.72 -14.01 5.08
C GLY A 266 34.08 -12.68 5.76
N TYR A 267 33.09 -11.84 6.05
CA TYR A 267 33.30 -10.67 6.89
C TYR A 267 33.51 -11.10 8.34
N ARG A 268 34.27 -10.32 9.09
CA ARG A 268 34.49 -10.50 10.51
C ARG A 268 33.61 -9.57 11.36
N ARG A 269 33.13 -8.47 10.76
CA ARG A 269 32.37 -7.46 11.46
C ARG A 269 31.35 -6.80 10.57
N VAL A 270 30.18 -6.49 11.12
CA VAL A 270 29.19 -5.59 10.52
C VAL A 270 29.11 -4.32 11.36
N VAL A 271 29.18 -3.16 10.70
CA VAL A 271 28.95 -1.85 11.30
C VAL A 271 27.69 -1.23 10.75
N LEU A 272 27.11 -0.30 11.49
CA LEU A 272 26.02 0.55 11.02
C LEU A 272 26.13 1.94 11.64
N TRP A 273 25.45 2.90 11.03
CA TRP A 273 25.30 4.25 11.52
C TRP A 273 23.82 4.57 11.67
N THR A 274 23.44 5.21 12.76
CA THR A 274 22.06 5.56 13.09
C THR A 274 22.02 6.86 13.91
N ASN A 275 20.84 7.35 14.27
CA ASN A 275 20.67 8.48 15.17
C ASN A 275 19.92 8.05 16.45
N SER A 276 20.21 8.70 17.55
CA SER A 276 19.66 8.38 18.88
C SER A 276 18.13 8.48 18.93
N VAL A 277 17.52 9.31 18.10
CA VAL A 277 16.06 9.47 17.98
C VAL A 277 15.37 8.21 17.40
N LEU A 278 16.11 7.36 16.67
CA LEU A 278 15.58 6.15 16.04
C LEU A 278 15.46 4.99 17.04
N VAL A 279 14.64 5.16 18.06
CA VAL A 279 14.55 4.27 19.24
C VAL A 279 14.22 2.82 18.85
N ASP A 280 13.31 2.61 17.92
CA ASP A 280 12.91 1.25 17.52
C ASP A 280 14.01 0.54 16.73
N ALA A 281 14.73 1.26 15.87
CA ALA A 281 15.89 0.73 15.16
C ALA A 281 17.02 0.35 16.16
N ARG A 282 17.29 1.19 17.15
CA ARG A 282 18.29 0.90 18.20
C ARG A 282 17.94 -0.39 18.95
N ARG A 283 16.70 -0.55 19.39
CA ARG A 283 16.21 -1.78 20.06
C ARG A 283 16.35 -3.02 19.17
N LEU A 284 16.15 -2.85 17.88
CA LEU A 284 16.32 -3.92 16.89
C LEU A 284 17.80 -4.32 16.79
N TYR A 285 18.71 -3.35 16.69
CA TYR A 285 20.15 -3.61 16.63
C TYR A 285 20.69 -4.24 17.92
N GLU A 286 20.25 -3.79 19.10
CA GLU A 286 20.60 -4.42 20.38
C GLU A 286 20.20 -5.89 20.42
N ARG A 287 18.95 -6.20 20.05
CA ARG A 287 18.47 -7.59 19.97
C ARG A 287 19.23 -8.44 18.95
N ALA A 288 19.69 -7.82 17.87
CA ALA A 288 20.52 -8.48 16.86
C ALA A 288 22.00 -8.57 17.27
N GLY A 289 22.36 -8.20 18.51
CA GLY A 289 23.70 -8.33 19.05
C GLY A 289 24.69 -7.24 18.62
N PHE A 290 24.22 -6.14 18.07
CA PHE A 290 25.05 -4.95 17.87
C PHE A 290 25.25 -4.20 19.18
N ARG A 291 26.40 -3.59 19.33
CA ARG A 291 26.73 -2.70 20.45
C ARG A 291 27.13 -1.32 19.93
N ARG A 292 26.73 -0.28 20.62
CA ARG A 292 27.14 1.09 20.32
C ARG A 292 28.61 1.27 20.72
N VAL A 293 29.40 1.81 19.79
CA VAL A 293 30.85 1.99 19.97
C VAL A 293 31.27 3.46 19.89
N HIS A 294 30.48 4.31 19.28
CA HIS A 294 30.77 5.72 19.14
C HIS A 294 29.48 6.54 19.05
N GLU A 295 29.55 7.77 19.57
CA GLU A 295 28.48 8.77 19.41
C GLU A 295 29.08 10.15 19.20
N GLU A 296 28.43 10.97 18.40
CA GLU A 296 28.85 12.34 18.11
C GLU A 296 27.63 13.23 17.79
N PRO A 297 27.74 14.58 18.10
CA PRO A 297 26.70 15.50 17.67
C PRO A 297 26.52 15.49 16.15
N ASN A 298 25.27 15.50 15.69
CA ASN A 298 24.91 15.52 14.27
C ASN A 298 23.93 16.66 13.98
N ARG A 299 24.16 17.41 12.88
CA ARG A 299 23.30 18.48 12.40
C ARG A 299 23.02 18.37 10.90
N ASP A 300 23.28 17.21 10.31
CA ASP A 300 23.29 17.02 8.87
C ASP A 300 21.88 17.12 8.25
N PHE A 301 20.80 16.89 9.02
CA PHE A 301 19.44 16.79 8.51
C PHE A 301 18.49 17.85 9.07
N GLY A 302 19.00 19.05 9.34
CA GLY A 302 18.22 20.21 9.76
C GLY A 302 17.88 20.27 11.25
N LYS A 303 18.25 19.25 12.02
CA LYS A 303 18.07 19.20 13.48
C LYS A 303 19.37 18.85 14.19
N GLU A 304 19.44 19.23 15.48
CA GLU A 304 20.53 18.83 16.34
C GLU A 304 20.17 17.49 17.00
N GLU A 305 20.93 16.48 16.68
CA GLU A 305 20.74 15.10 17.13
C GLU A 305 22.08 14.47 17.51
N VAL A 306 22.08 13.21 17.92
CA VAL A 306 23.29 12.45 18.21
C VAL A 306 23.36 11.28 17.23
N ALA A 307 24.39 11.29 16.40
CA ALA A 307 24.73 10.17 15.55
C ALA A 307 25.43 9.08 16.34
N GLU A 308 25.13 7.84 16.05
CA GLU A 308 25.67 6.68 16.73
C GLU A 308 26.25 5.69 15.72
N THR A 309 27.45 5.17 16.00
CA THR A 309 28.02 4.03 15.30
C THR A 309 27.87 2.78 16.15
N TRP A 310 27.36 1.75 15.54
CA TRP A 310 27.17 0.44 16.16
C TRP A 310 27.94 -0.62 15.38
N GLU A 311 28.41 -1.64 16.08
CA GLU A 311 29.14 -2.76 15.49
C GLU A 311 28.70 -4.10 16.08
N ARG A 312 28.89 -5.15 15.29
CA ARG A 312 28.71 -6.54 15.68
C ARG A 312 29.84 -7.38 15.09
N ASP A 313 30.58 -8.09 15.93
CA ASP A 313 31.50 -9.15 15.49
C ASP A 313 30.72 -10.39 15.06
N LEU A 314 31.17 -11.11 14.02
CA LEU A 314 30.44 -12.20 13.35
C LEU A 314 30.94 -13.59 13.77
#